data_3ffb92b68b273d402f2901e5adc64ed8
#
_entry.id   3ffb92b68b273d402f2901e5adc64ed8
#
_cell.length_a   1.000
_cell.length_b   1.000
_cell.length_c   1.000
_cell.angle_alpha   90.00
_cell.angle_beta   90.00
_cell.angle_gamma   90.00
#
_symmetry.space_group_name_H-M   'P 1'
#
loop_
_entity.id
_entity.type
_entity.pdbx_description
1 polymer ?
#
loop_
_entity_poly.entity_id
_entity_poly.type
_entity_poly.pdbx_seq_one_letter_code
_entity_poly.pdbx_strand_id
1 'polypeptide(L)'
;MIYMKKILTLLVALSLFSVKSSAQDVLNEILRTSDIIINDTTKSLNTRKVALFKFDAMTYLRSKILPPVVMLDKKANADTLNAKIRFLNEQAYAMSVYISVYQKRMNEAKEKNRYLVTSLFKQATYDHKLFNDTDTEYVMSYYDNKECPIQFCLDCDWVKTLAFIRSIDWSKI
;
A
#
# COMPACT_ATOMS: atom_id res chain seq x y z
N MET A 1 -15.59 14.63 -42.52
CA MET A 1 -16.23 14.50 -41.19
C MET A 1 -16.28 13.04 -40.65
N ILE A 2 -16.42 12.03 -41.51
CA ILE A 2 -16.49 10.61 -41.11
C ILE A 2 -15.13 10.06 -40.59
N TYR A 3 -14.01 10.49 -41.15
CA TYR A 3 -12.66 10.03 -40.76
C TYR A 3 -12.25 10.52 -39.35
N MET A 4 -12.62 11.74 -38.97
CA MET A 4 -12.32 12.29 -37.61
C MET A 4 -13.04 11.52 -36.49
N LYS A 5 -14.29 11.08 -36.74
CA LYS A 5 -15.04 10.27 -35.73
C LYS A 5 -14.39 8.89 -35.54
N LYS A 6 -13.87 8.25 -36.60
CA LYS A 6 -13.21 6.95 -36.50
C LYS A 6 -11.86 7.05 -35.75
N ILE A 7 -11.10 8.13 -35.96
CA ILE A 7 -9.83 8.35 -35.24
C ILE A 7 -10.09 8.63 -33.77
N LEU A 8 -11.11 9.40 -33.44
CA LEU A 8 -11.48 9.69 -32.03
C LEU A 8 -11.94 8.42 -31.31
N THR A 9 -12.70 7.55 -31.95
CA THR A 9 -13.15 6.27 -31.39
C THR A 9 -11.98 5.31 -31.18
N LEU A 10 -10.99 5.30 -32.08
CA LEU A 10 -9.78 4.49 -31.95
C LEU A 10 -8.89 4.98 -30.79
N LEU A 11 -8.75 6.30 -30.62
CA LEU A 11 -7.99 6.91 -29.52
C LEU A 11 -8.64 6.63 -28.15
N VAL A 12 -9.97 6.69 -28.07
CA VAL A 12 -10.69 6.35 -26.82
C VAL A 12 -10.56 4.85 -26.51
N ALA A 13 -10.63 3.97 -27.53
CA ALA A 13 -10.43 2.54 -27.32
C ALA A 13 -9.00 2.21 -26.85
N LEU A 14 -7.98 2.87 -27.42
CA LEU A 14 -6.59 2.71 -27.02
C LEU A 14 -6.34 3.21 -25.57
N SER A 15 -6.99 4.29 -25.15
CA SER A 15 -6.88 4.79 -23.78
C SER A 15 -7.54 3.87 -22.75
N LEU A 16 -8.62 3.18 -23.13
CA LEU A 16 -9.27 2.19 -22.26
C LEU A 16 -8.45 0.89 -22.11
N PHE A 17 -7.66 0.53 -23.11
CA PHE A 17 -6.75 -0.63 -23.03
C PHE A 17 -5.50 -0.32 -22.20
N SER A 18 -4.97 0.90 -22.22
CA SER A 18 -3.81 1.29 -21.40
C SER A 18 -4.14 1.38 -19.91
N VAL A 19 -5.37 1.71 -19.53
CA VAL A 19 -5.81 1.74 -18.12
C VAL A 19 -5.90 0.34 -17.51
N LYS A 20 -6.22 -0.70 -18.30
CA LYS A 20 -6.26 -2.08 -17.82
C LYS A 20 -4.87 -2.68 -17.54
N SER A 21 -3.84 -2.24 -18.25
CA SER A 21 -2.47 -2.72 -18.06
C SER A 21 -1.79 -2.10 -16.84
N SER A 22 -2.07 -0.85 -16.51
CA SER A 22 -1.39 -0.15 -15.39
C SER A 22 -1.91 -0.54 -14.00
N ALA A 23 -3.16 -1.02 -13.88
CA ALA A 23 -3.72 -1.45 -12.59
C ALA A 23 -3.17 -2.82 -12.12
N GLN A 24 -2.56 -3.59 -13.02
CA GLN A 24 -2.15 -4.97 -12.75
C GLN A 24 -0.76 -5.11 -12.13
N ASP A 25 -0.02 -4.00 -12.01
CA ASP A 25 1.40 -4.05 -11.66
C ASP A 25 1.83 -3.22 -10.43
N VAL A 26 0.88 -2.60 -9.72
CA VAL A 26 1.20 -1.71 -8.57
C VAL A 26 1.94 -2.46 -7.47
N LEU A 27 1.49 -3.67 -7.13
CA LEU A 27 2.15 -4.50 -6.12
C LEU A 27 3.60 -4.80 -6.50
N ASN A 28 3.81 -5.30 -7.72
CA ASN A 28 5.15 -5.68 -8.19
C ASN A 28 6.07 -4.46 -8.29
N GLU A 29 5.53 -3.32 -8.74
CA GLU A 29 6.29 -2.07 -8.79
C GLU A 29 6.72 -1.59 -7.41
N ILE A 30 5.84 -1.69 -6.40
CA ILE A 30 6.18 -1.35 -5.01
C ILE A 30 7.25 -2.30 -4.47
N LEU A 31 7.10 -3.60 -4.68
CA LEU A 31 8.08 -4.59 -4.23
C LEU A 31 9.45 -4.32 -4.87
N ARG A 32 9.48 -4.15 -6.21
CA ARG A 32 10.71 -3.89 -6.96
C ARG A 32 11.38 -2.58 -6.55
N THR A 33 10.64 -1.48 -6.49
CA THR A 33 11.20 -0.17 -6.13
C THR A 33 11.65 -0.13 -4.67
N SER A 34 10.92 -0.79 -3.78
CA SER A 34 11.30 -0.88 -2.37
C SER A 34 12.61 -1.67 -2.20
N ASP A 35 12.75 -2.80 -2.88
CA ASP A 35 13.98 -3.60 -2.84
C ASP A 35 15.21 -2.80 -3.32
N ILE A 36 15.08 -2.06 -4.43
CA ILE A 36 16.13 -1.16 -4.92
C ILE A 36 16.52 -0.13 -3.86
N ILE A 37 15.53 0.53 -3.22
CA ILE A 37 15.77 1.59 -2.24
C ILE A 37 16.40 1.01 -0.95
N ILE A 38 15.99 -0.17 -0.51
CA ILE A 38 16.55 -0.85 0.67
C ILE A 38 18.05 -1.07 0.49
N ASN A 39 18.47 -1.46 -0.70
CA ASN A 39 19.86 -1.79 -1.02
C ASN A 39 20.70 -0.57 -1.44
N ASP A 40 20.08 0.59 -1.69
CA ASP A 40 20.79 1.82 -2.09
C ASP A 40 21.37 2.54 -0.86
N THR A 41 22.66 2.35 -0.61
CA THR A 41 23.37 2.99 0.52
C THR A 41 23.51 4.51 0.38
N THR A 42 23.22 5.09 -0.78
CA THR A 42 23.20 6.56 -0.97
C THR A 42 21.96 7.21 -0.39
N LYS A 43 20.90 6.43 -0.15
CA LYS A 43 19.67 6.92 0.47
C LYS A 43 19.79 6.99 1.99
N SER A 44 19.09 7.94 2.59
CA SER A 44 19.05 8.06 4.05
C SER A 44 18.51 6.77 4.70
N LEU A 45 18.95 6.50 5.93
CA LEU A 45 18.47 5.35 6.70
C LEU A 45 16.93 5.35 6.85
N ASN A 46 16.32 6.53 7.08
CA ASN A 46 14.88 6.65 7.18
C ASN A 46 14.17 6.31 5.87
N THR A 47 14.70 6.75 4.73
CA THR A 47 14.15 6.39 3.41
C THR A 47 14.20 4.88 3.19
N ARG A 48 15.30 4.23 3.56
CA ARG A 48 15.46 2.77 3.46
C ARG A 48 14.54 2.02 4.41
N LYS A 49 14.35 2.51 5.64
CA LYS A 49 13.39 1.93 6.61
C LYS A 49 11.94 2.03 6.10
N VAL A 50 11.54 3.15 5.48
CA VAL A 50 10.21 3.28 4.85
C VAL A 50 10.03 2.29 3.69
N ALA A 51 11.05 2.11 2.87
CA ALA A 51 11.02 1.15 1.78
C ALA A 51 10.94 -0.31 2.31
N LEU A 52 11.69 -0.64 3.36
CA LEU A 52 11.62 -1.94 4.02
C LEU A 52 10.21 -2.22 4.55
N PHE A 53 9.58 -1.25 5.23
CA PHE A 53 8.20 -1.40 5.67
C PHE A 53 7.25 -1.70 4.50
N LYS A 54 7.35 -0.95 3.39
CA LYS A 54 6.51 -1.19 2.20
C LYS A 54 6.69 -2.59 1.63
N PHE A 55 7.93 -3.05 1.55
CA PHE A 55 8.27 -4.38 1.08
C PHE A 55 7.68 -5.46 1.97
N ASP A 56 7.87 -5.35 3.28
CA ASP A 56 7.41 -6.33 4.26
C ASP A 56 5.88 -6.38 4.34
N ALA A 57 5.20 -5.22 4.37
CA ALA A 57 3.74 -5.16 4.41
C ALA A 57 3.12 -5.81 3.16
N MET A 58 3.68 -5.57 1.98
CA MET A 58 3.16 -6.17 0.75
C MET A 58 3.52 -7.67 0.64
N THR A 59 4.69 -8.08 1.10
CA THR A 59 5.09 -9.48 1.17
C THR A 59 4.19 -10.25 2.14
N TYR A 60 3.90 -9.65 3.31
CA TYR A 60 2.97 -10.21 4.29
C TYR A 60 1.58 -10.43 3.67
N LEU A 61 0.95 -9.40 3.09
CA LEU A 61 -0.36 -9.52 2.47
C LEU A 61 -0.37 -10.55 1.34
N ARG A 62 0.66 -10.53 0.48
CA ARG A 62 0.81 -11.49 -0.61
C ARG A 62 0.88 -12.92 -0.10
N SER A 63 1.63 -13.18 0.97
CA SER A 63 1.78 -14.52 1.55
C SER A 63 0.46 -15.08 2.10
N LYS A 64 -0.42 -14.21 2.62
CA LYS A 64 -1.72 -14.60 3.14
C LYS A 64 -2.77 -14.81 2.04
N ILE A 65 -2.76 -14.00 0.99
CA ILE A 65 -3.79 -13.98 -0.07
C ILE A 65 -3.44 -14.92 -1.23
N LEU A 66 -2.16 -14.97 -1.61
CA LEU A 66 -1.61 -15.77 -2.69
C LEU A 66 -0.43 -16.63 -2.20
N PRO A 67 -0.63 -17.54 -1.26
CA PRO A 67 0.43 -18.44 -0.86
C PRO A 67 0.90 -19.29 -2.05
N PRO A 68 2.16 -19.76 -2.08
CA PRO A 68 2.73 -20.53 -3.20
C PRO A 68 1.88 -21.73 -3.61
N VAL A 69 1.22 -22.39 -2.66
CA VAL A 69 0.31 -23.52 -2.90
C VAL A 69 -0.87 -23.14 -3.83
N VAL A 70 -1.40 -21.93 -3.67
CA VAL A 70 -2.51 -21.43 -4.51
C VAL A 70 -2.01 -21.07 -5.92
N MET A 71 -0.80 -20.57 -6.03
CA MET A 71 -0.20 -20.22 -7.34
C MET A 71 0.22 -21.45 -8.15
N LEU A 72 0.54 -22.55 -7.48
CA LEU A 72 0.93 -23.83 -8.10
C LEU A 72 -0.25 -24.74 -8.40
N ASP A 73 -1.45 -24.42 -7.89
CA ASP A 73 -2.66 -25.21 -8.15
C ASP A 73 -3.14 -25.00 -9.59
N LYS A 74 -2.87 -25.99 -10.45
CA LYS A 74 -3.32 -26.01 -11.84
C LYS A 74 -4.85 -26.01 -12.01
N LYS A 75 -5.61 -26.25 -10.92
CA LYS A 75 -7.08 -26.22 -10.89
C LYS A 75 -7.61 -24.88 -10.35
N ALA A 76 -6.74 -23.95 -9.96
CA ALA A 76 -7.17 -22.64 -9.49
C ALA A 76 -7.97 -21.93 -10.59
N ASN A 77 -9.17 -21.48 -10.24
CA ASN A 77 -10.02 -20.72 -11.16
C ASN A 77 -9.33 -19.38 -11.46
N ALA A 78 -9.13 -19.10 -12.76
CA ALA A 78 -8.48 -17.88 -13.24
C ALA A 78 -9.19 -16.60 -12.71
N ASP A 79 -10.52 -16.62 -12.61
CA ASP A 79 -11.28 -15.46 -12.12
C ASP A 79 -11.00 -15.20 -10.62
N THR A 80 -10.90 -16.25 -9.83
CA THR A 80 -10.54 -16.16 -8.41
C THR A 80 -9.11 -15.63 -8.24
N LEU A 81 -8.17 -16.12 -9.04
CA LEU A 81 -6.78 -15.66 -9.03
C LEU A 81 -6.70 -14.16 -9.41
N ASN A 82 -7.39 -13.78 -10.49
CA ASN A 82 -7.46 -12.39 -10.92
C ASN A 82 -8.12 -11.48 -9.88
N ALA A 83 -9.14 -11.93 -9.18
CA ALA A 83 -9.78 -11.18 -8.09
C ALA A 83 -8.79 -10.94 -6.93
N LYS A 84 -8.01 -11.94 -6.53
CA LYS A 84 -6.97 -11.83 -5.50
C LYS A 84 -5.85 -10.87 -5.91
N ILE A 85 -5.42 -10.92 -7.16
CA ILE A 85 -4.41 -10.00 -7.71
C ILE A 85 -4.93 -8.57 -7.70
N ARG A 86 -6.17 -8.33 -8.15
CA ARG A 86 -6.79 -6.99 -8.08
C ARG A 86 -6.84 -6.47 -6.66
N PHE A 87 -7.31 -7.27 -5.72
CA PHE A 87 -7.36 -6.90 -4.31
C PHE A 87 -5.98 -6.51 -3.77
N LEU A 88 -4.93 -7.29 -4.06
CA LEU A 88 -3.56 -6.97 -3.64
C LEU A 88 -3.06 -5.64 -4.24
N ASN A 89 -3.39 -5.35 -5.49
CA ASN A 89 -3.03 -4.09 -6.12
C ASN A 89 -3.77 -2.89 -5.50
N GLU A 90 -5.04 -3.06 -5.14
CA GLU A 90 -5.82 -2.03 -4.41
C GLU A 90 -5.20 -1.75 -3.04
N GLN A 91 -4.84 -2.78 -2.28
CA GLN A 91 -4.15 -2.64 -1.00
C GLN A 91 -2.78 -1.95 -1.17
N ALA A 92 -2.00 -2.34 -2.16
CA ALA A 92 -0.69 -1.76 -2.45
C ALA A 92 -0.79 -0.26 -2.80
N TYR A 93 -1.73 0.12 -3.64
CA TYR A 93 -2.00 1.52 -3.96
C TYR A 93 -2.43 2.30 -2.71
N ALA A 94 -3.40 1.78 -1.96
CA ALA A 94 -3.91 2.43 -0.75
C ALA A 94 -2.81 2.64 0.29
N MET A 95 -1.93 1.64 0.52
CA MET A 95 -0.77 1.76 1.40
C MET A 95 0.17 2.88 0.96
N SER A 96 0.49 2.95 -0.32
CA SER A 96 1.38 4.00 -0.84
C SER A 96 0.81 5.39 -0.63
N VAL A 97 -0.48 5.56 -0.88
CA VAL A 97 -1.17 6.84 -0.64
C VAL A 97 -1.23 7.15 0.86
N TYR A 98 -1.51 6.15 1.71
CA TYR A 98 -1.54 6.28 3.16
C TYR A 98 -0.21 6.82 3.72
N ILE A 99 0.89 6.20 3.31
CA ILE A 99 2.25 6.64 3.70
C ILE A 99 2.52 8.06 3.22
N SER A 100 2.13 8.41 2.00
CA SER A 100 2.31 9.76 1.46
C SER A 100 1.50 10.80 2.23
N VAL A 101 0.26 10.47 2.61
CA VAL A 101 -0.59 11.34 3.45
C VAL A 101 0.02 11.50 4.84
N TYR A 102 0.52 10.43 5.46
CA TYR A 102 1.24 10.49 6.73
C TYR A 102 2.43 11.44 6.67
N GLN A 103 3.32 11.26 5.69
CA GLN A 103 4.50 12.11 5.52
C GLN A 103 4.12 13.58 5.31
N LYS A 104 3.09 13.84 4.51
CA LYS A 104 2.56 15.20 4.31
C LYS A 104 2.09 15.80 5.64
N ARG A 105 1.26 15.07 6.41
CA ARG A 105 0.75 15.54 7.71
C ARG A 105 1.87 15.76 8.74
N MET A 106 2.87 14.89 8.75
CA MET A 106 4.04 15.07 9.62
C MET A 106 4.85 16.33 9.29
N ASN A 107 4.95 16.68 8.01
CA ASN A 107 5.65 17.90 7.56
C ASN A 107 4.84 19.18 7.86
N GLU A 108 3.52 19.11 7.78
CA GLU A 108 2.61 20.23 8.05
C GLU A 108 2.39 20.46 9.56
N ALA A 109 2.53 19.41 10.38
CA ALA A 109 2.27 19.47 11.80
C ALA A 109 3.34 20.29 12.55
N LYS A 110 2.89 21.15 13.48
CA LYS A 110 3.77 21.77 14.46
C LYS A 110 4.41 20.68 15.33
N GLU A 111 5.61 20.91 15.80
CA GLU A 111 6.39 19.90 16.56
C GLU A 111 5.59 19.26 17.70
N LYS A 112 4.88 20.08 18.49
CA LYS A 112 4.01 19.61 19.59
C LYS A 112 2.87 18.67 19.16
N ASN A 113 2.45 18.71 17.89
CA ASN A 113 1.33 17.93 17.35
C ASN A 113 1.80 16.68 16.57
N ARG A 114 3.10 16.55 16.28
CA ARG A 114 3.64 15.40 15.52
C ARG A 114 3.34 14.06 16.20
N TYR A 115 3.38 14.04 17.52
CA TYR A 115 3.01 12.85 18.28
C TYR A 115 1.56 12.43 18.04
N LEU A 116 0.63 13.39 17.99
CA LEU A 116 -0.79 13.10 17.70
C LEU A 116 -0.96 12.53 16.29
N VAL A 117 -0.29 13.11 15.31
CA VAL A 117 -0.31 12.60 13.92
C VAL A 117 0.21 11.16 13.88
N THR A 118 1.37 10.90 14.48
CA THR A 118 1.94 9.54 14.54
C THR A 118 0.98 8.57 15.22
N SER A 119 0.42 8.96 16.37
CA SER A 119 -0.49 8.13 17.16
C SER A 119 -1.77 7.79 16.37
N LEU A 120 -2.38 8.77 15.71
CA LEU A 120 -3.59 8.56 14.89
C LEU A 120 -3.34 7.60 13.72
N PHE A 121 -2.27 7.84 12.97
CA PHE A 121 -1.92 6.96 11.85
C PHE A 121 -1.54 5.55 12.31
N LYS A 122 -0.75 5.44 13.39
CA LYS A 122 -0.44 4.16 13.99
C LYS A 122 -1.73 3.43 14.38
N GLN A 123 -2.55 4.05 15.24
CA GLN A 123 -3.78 3.44 15.77
C GLN A 123 -4.72 3.00 14.66
N ALA A 124 -4.88 3.79 13.60
CA ALA A 124 -5.72 3.43 12.47
C ALA A 124 -5.30 2.10 11.82
N THR A 125 -4.00 1.79 11.73
CA THR A 125 -3.54 0.50 11.18
C THR A 125 -3.81 -0.68 12.11
N TYR A 126 -3.89 -0.43 13.42
CA TYR A 126 -4.19 -1.46 14.44
C TYR A 126 -5.68 -1.75 14.53
N ASP A 127 -6.53 -0.72 14.30
CA ASP A 127 -7.98 -0.82 14.38
C ASP A 127 -8.59 -1.49 13.14
N HIS A 128 -7.88 -1.46 12.03
CA HIS A 128 -8.37 -1.98 10.74
C HIS A 128 -7.53 -3.16 10.25
N LYS A 129 -7.37 -4.19 11.09
CA LYS A 129 -6.69 -5.43 10.69
C LYS A 129 -7.46 -6.17 9.59
N LEU A 130 -6.72 -6.80 8.67
CA LEU A 130 -7.32 -7.55 7.56
C LEU A 130 -7.55 -9.03 7.91
N PHE A 131 -6.61 -9.65 8.63
CA PHE A 131 -6.65 -11.07 8.96
C PHE A 131 -6.82 -11.35 10.46
N ASN A 132 -6.69 -10.34 11.31
CA ASN A 132 -6.63 -10.50 12.77
C ASN A 132 -5.56 -11.52 13.18
N ASP A 133 -4.36 -11.41 12.59
CA ASP A 133 -3.27 -12.31 12.85
C ASP A 133 -2.90 -12.31 14.33
N THR A 134 -2.77 -13.52 14.90
CA THR A 134 -2.47 -13.72 16.31
C THR A 134 -0.98 -13.59 16.63
N ASP A 135 -0.12 -13.68 15.61
CA ASP A 135 1.31 -13.41 15.75
C ASP A 135 1.58 -11.90 15.83
N THR A 136 1.22 -11.34 16.99
CA THR A 136 1.37 -9.90 17.23
C THR A 136 2.83 -9.46 17.23
N GLU A 137 3.75 -10.32 17.59
CA GLU A 137 5.18 -10.02 17.56
C GLU A 137 5.65 -9.79 16.13
N TYR A 138 5.26 -10.65 15.21
CA TYR A 138 5.62 -10.51 13.80
C TYR A 138 4.97 -9.30 13.13
N VAL A 139 3.65 -9.09 13.31
CA VAL A 139 2.91 -8.07 12.55
C VAL A 139 3.06 -6.65 13.13
N MET A 140 3.51 -6.51 14.37
CA MET A 140 3.50 -5.24 15.10
C MET A 140 4.86 -4.84 15.66
N SER A 141 5.63 -5.75 16.28
CA SER A 141 6.74 -5.39 17.15
C SER A 141 7.95 -4.83 16.39
N TYR A 142 8.21 -5.31 15.19
CA TYR A 142 9.40 -4.87 14.44
C TYR A 142 9.36 -3.39 14.10
N TYR A 143 8.18 -2.86 13.78
CA TYR A 143 7.98 -1.45 13.42
C TYR A 143 7.49 -0.59 14.59
N ASP A 144 7.08 -1.19 15.71
CA ASP A 144 6.66 -0.47 16.90
C ASP A 144 7.85 -0.03 17.75
N ASN A 145 8.74 0.71 17.14
CA ASN A 145 9.89 1.26 17.83
C ASN A 145 10.13 2.71 17.39
N LYS A 146 10.63 3.54 18.31
CA LYS A 146 10.83 4.98 18.08
C LYS A 146 11.86 5.31 17.00
N GLU A 147 12.71 4.36 16.64
CA GLU A 147 13.71 4.53 15.57
C GLU A 147 13.12 4.30 14.18
N CYS A 148 11.91 3.75 14.09
CA CYS A 148 11.23 3.57 12.81
C CYS A 148 10.43 4.83 12.46
N PRO A 149 10.64 5.38 11.26
CA PRO A 149 9.89 6.55 10.78
C PRO A 149 8.42 6.22 10.50
N ILE A 150 8.09 4.93 10.43
CA ILE A 150 6.75 4.39 10.26
C ILE A 150 6.53 3.31 11.33
N GLN A 151 5.48 3.46 12.12
CA GLN A 151 5.12 2.53 13.21
C GLN A 151 3.73 1.93 12.94
N PHE A 152 3.58 1.27 11.80
CA PHE A 152 2.30 0.73 11.34
C PHE A 152 2.26 -0.78 11.46
N CYS A 153 1.05 -1.34 11.58
CA CYS A 153 0.81 -2.77 11.58
C CYS A 153 0.95 -3.35 10.15
N LEU A 154 1.59 -4.51 10.01
CA LEU A 154 1.67 -5.22 8.73
C LEU A 154 0.31 -5.81 8.33
N ASP A 155 -0.47 -6.31 9.33
CA ASP A 155 -1.82 -6.83 9.15
C ASP A 155 -2.83 -5.68 9.08
N CYS A 156 -2.87 -4.97 7.96
CA CYS A 156 -3.70 -3.79 7.79
C CYS A 156 -4.55 -3.86 6.52
N ASP A 157 -5.83 -3.53 6.64
CA ASP A 157 -6.70 -3.23 5.50
C ASP A 157 -6.44 -1.77 5.07
N TRP A 158 -5.48 -1.60 4.18
CA TRP A 158 -5.02 -0.28 3.75
C TRP A 158 -6.11 0.57 3.11
N VAL A 159 -7.08 -0.06 2.45
CA VAL A 159 -8.19 0.67 1.81
C VAL A 159 -9.10 1.27 2.87
N LYS A 160 -9.50 0.48 3.88
CA LYS A 160 -10.33 0.99 4.98
C LYS A 160 -9.59 2.02 5.83
N THR A 161 -8.32 1.74 6.14
CA THR A 161 -7.47 2.63 6.93
C THR A 161 -7.26 3.98 6.26
N LEU A 162 -7.03 3.98 4.93
CA LEU A 162 -6.93 5.21 4.15
C LEU A 162 -8.26 5.99 4.14
N ALA A 163 -9.38 5.29 3.97
CA ALA A 163 -10.71 5.91 4.02
C ALA A 163 -10.96 6.58 5.39
N PHE A 164 -10.62 5.88 6.48
CA PHE A 164 -10.71 6.43 7.84
C PHE A 164 -9.87 7.71 8.00
N ILE A 165 -8.59 7.69 7.64
CA ILE A 165 -7.72 8.87 7.76
C ILE A 165 -8.22 10.06 6.92
N ARG A 166 -8.82 9.80 5.78
CA ARG A 166 -9.42 10.84 4.92
C ARG A 166 -10.69 11.45 5.51
N SER A 167 -11.39 10.74 6.39
CA SER A 167 -12.60 11.24 7.06
C SER A 167 -12.30 12.15 8.27
N ILE A 168 -11.05 12.22 8.72
CA ILE A 168 -10.66 13.04 9.87
C ILE A 168 -10.68 14.53 9.49
N ASP A 169 -11.30 15.33 10.35
CA ASP A 169 -11.23 16.79 10.27
C ASP A 169 -9.90 17.30 10.85
N TRP A 170 -8.91 17.42 9.98
CA TRP A 170 -7.55 17.83 10.34
C TRP A 170 -7.44 19.28 10.82
N SER A 171 -8.48 20.11 10.64
CA SER A 171 -8.48 21.49 11.14
C SER A 171 -8.57 21.58 12.68
N LYS A 172 -8.97 20.48 13.31
CA LYS A 172 -9.14 20.37 14.78
C LYS A 172 -7.92 19.77 15.49
N ILE A 173 -6.89 19.36 14.74
CA ILE A 173 -5.66 18.73 15.22
C ILE A 173 -4.48 19.67 15.01
#